data_d5321426f605bf8bfc65c73000d7be51
#
_entry.id   d5321426f605bf8bfc65c73000d7be51
#
_cell.length_a   1.000
_cell.length_b   1.000
_cell.length_c   1.000
_cell.angle_alpha   90.00
_cell.angle_beta   90.00
_cell.angle_gamma   90.00
#
_symmetry.space_group_name_H-M   'P 1'
#
loop_
_entity.id
_entity.type
_entity.pdbx_description
1 polymer ?
#
loop_
_entity_poly.entity_id
_entity_poly.type
_entity_poly.pdbx_seq_one_letter_code
_entity_poly.pdbx_strand_id
1 'polypeptide(L)'
;MASGFTKYDEHAVNQMNRSIDLVRYRDFEGELLALELIHSSRVDSVTSVDAPDVAPGGGVSPAPATYKTVTEYLEQSPPELKDWFGELDDYVRALGDDVTQKTLKYYVAYRRLRNFLCVEVLPARRQLTLYLKVNPDTVDLIEGFTRDVRQIGHFGTGDLEVRVSGPDSLAQALPLVQRSYEES
;
A
#
# COMPACT_ATOMS: atom_id res chain seq x y z
N MET A 1 -20.04 30.50 6.36
CA MET A 1 -19.03 29.46 6.73
C MET A 1 -19.78 28.20 7.11
N ALA A 2 -19.59 27.11 6.41
CA ALA A 2 -20.26 25.84 6.74
C ALA A 2 -19.58 25.26 7.99
N SER A 3 -20.31 25.20 9.09
CA SER A 3 -19.78 24.85 10.41
C SER A 3 -19.69 23.33 10.65
N GLY A 4 -19.74 22.51 9.63
CA GLY A 4 -19.55 21.06 9.73
C GLY A 4 -20.28 20.29 8.65
N PHE A 5 -19.83 19.06 8.38
CA PHE A 5 -20.52 18.11 7.53
C PHE A 5 -21.72 17.52 8.27
N THR A 6 -22.79 17.22 7.53
CA THR A 6 -24.01 16.60 8.03
C THR A 6 -24.04 15.11 7.59
N LYS A 7 -24.90 14.31 8.22
CA LYS A 7 -25.15 12.93 7.78
C LYS A 7 -25.59 12.81 6.31
N TYR A 8 -26.14 13.89 5.73
CA TYR A 8 -26.53 13.93 4.33
C TYR A 8 -25.33 14.09 3.41
N ASP A 9 -24.28 14.82 3.83
CA ASP A 9 -23.05 14.96 3.08
C ASP A 9 -22.29 13.63 3.04
N GLU A 10 -22.22 12.92 4.15
CA GLU A 10 -21.64 11.58 4.23
C GLU A 10 -22.42 10.58 3.32
N HIS A 11 -23.74 10.65 3.34
CA HIS A 11 -24.57 9.79 2.51
C HIS A 11 -24.42 10.11 1.02
N ALA A 12 -24.35 11.38 0.65
CA ALA A 12 -24.13 11.82 -0.72
C ALA A 12 -22.76 11.35 -1.25
N VAL A 13 -21.72 11.46 -0.43
CA VAL A 13 -20.36 10.99 -0.78
C VAL A 13 -20.34 9.48 -0.98
N ASN A 14 -21.04 8.71 -0.18
CA ASN A 14 -21.14 7.25 -0.33
C ASN A 14 -21.87 6.80 -1.60
N GLN A 15 -22.74 7.65 -2.17
CA GLN A 15 -23.41 7.36 -3.43
C GLN A 15 -22.60 7.75 -4.67
N MET A 16 -21.51 8.49 -4.50
CA MET A 16 -20.63 8.87 -5.59
C MET A 16 -19.64 7.72 -5.87
N ASN A 17 -19.56 7.31 -7.14
CA ASN A 17 -18.59 6.30 -7.58
C ASN A 17 -17.18 6.92 -7.72
N ARG A 18 -16.68 7.54 -6.63
CA ARG A 18 -15.36 8.19 -6.53
C ARG A 18 -14.86 8.11 -5.09
N SER A 19 -13.57 8.01 -4.93
CA SER A 19 -12.93 8.13 -3.61
C SER A 19 -12.96 9.61 -3.18
N ILE A 20 -13.66 9.92 -2.10
CA ILE A 20 -13.82 11.29 -1.59
C ILE A 20 -13.59 11.26 -0.08
N ASP A 21 -12.73 12.15 0.37
CA ASP A 21 -12.49 12.38 1.80
C ASP A 21 -13.14 13.69 2.25
N LEU A 22 -13.99 13.61 3.27
CA LEU A 22 -14.56 14.78 3.94
C LEU A 22 -13.65 15.16 5.10
N VAL A 23 -12.98 16.31 4.98
CA VAL A 23 -12.04 16.81 5.98
C VAL A 23 -12.58 18.11 6.57
N ARG A 24 -12.76 18.15 7.88
CA ARG A 24 -13.04 19.39 8.62
C ARG A 24 -11.75 20.07 8.95
N TYR A 25 -11.69 21.38 8.79
CA TYR A 25 -10.57 22.16 9.27
C TYR A 25 -10.99 23.11 10.40
N ARG A 26 -10.07 23.37 11.31
CA ARG A 26 -10.19 24.41 12.33
C ARG A 26 -8.94 25.26 12.27
N ASP A 27 -9.15 26.56 12.14
CA ASP A 27 -8.09 27.55 12.18
C ASP A 27 -8.05 28.17 13.59
N PHE A 28 -6.88 28.17 14.20
CA PHE A 28 -6.61 28.79 15.50
C PHE A 28 -5.77 30.04 15.28
N GLU A 29 -6.45 31.15 15.05
CA GLU A 29 -5.88 32.52 14.96
C GLU A 29 -4.75 32.68 13.92
N GLY A 30 -4.71 31.82 12.89
CA GLY A 30 -3.70 31.85 11.83
C GLY A 30 -2.36 31.20 12.19
N GLU A 31 -2.19 30.71 13.41
CA GLU A 31 -0.96 30.06 13.86
C GLU A 31 -1.00 28.53 13.75
N LEU A 32 -2.19 27.94 13.87
CA LEU A 32 -2.36 26.48 13.83
C LEU A 32 -3.60 26.08 13.01
N LEU A 33 -3.42 25.16 12.10
CA LEU A 33 -4.51 24.54 11.33
C LEU A 33 -4.69 23.09 11.76
N ALA A 34 -5.82 22.76 12.38
CA ALA A 34 -6.18 21.38 12.67
C ALA A 34 -7.06 20.80 11.55
N LEU A 35 -6.69 19.64 11.01
CA LEU A 35 -7.45 18.90 10.03
C LEU A 35 -7.99 17.60 10.67
N GLU A 36 -9.30 17.41 10.58
CA GLU A 36 -10.01 16.25 11.11
C GLU A 36 -10.72 15.52 9.98
N LEU A 37 -10.32 14.27 9.70
CA LEU A 37 -11.02 13.44 8.72
C LEU A 37 -12.36 12.98 9.32
N ILE A 38 -13.45 13.43 8.73
CA ILE A 38 -14.81 13.09 9.19
C ILE A 38 -15.32 11.82 8.52
N HIS A 39 -15.08 11.68 7.22
CA HIS A 39 -15.53 10.53 6.44
C HIS A 39 -14.64 10.30 5.22
N SER A 40 -14.43 9.04 4.86
CA SER A 40 -13.70 8.65 3.66
C SER A 40 -14.49 7.59 2.91
N SER A 41 -14.89 7.88 1.67
CA SER A 41 -15.44 6.88 0.76
C SER A 41 -14.37 6.43 -0.22
N ARG A 42 -14.18 5.13 -0.37
CA ARG A 42 -13.28 4.54 -1.36
C ARG A 42 -14.09 3.72 -2.33
N VAL A 43 -13.86 3.94 -3.62
CA VAL A 43 -14.37 3.07 -4.68
C VAL A 43 -13.34 1.96 -4.86
N ASP A 44 -13.70 0.75 -4.43
CA ASP A 44 -12.97 -0.44 -4.83
C ASP A 44 -13.24 -0.67 -6.31
N SER A 45 -12.28 -0.35 -7.16
CA SER A 45 -12.31 -0.73 -8.56
C SER A 45 -12.08 -2.25 -8.67
N VAL A 46 -13.16 -2.99 -8.49
CA VAL A 46 -13.19 -4.42 -8.82
C VAL A 46 -13.38 -4.52 -10.32
N THR A 47 -12.31 -4.78 -11.04
CA THR A 47 -12.41 -5.24 -12.43
C THR A 47 -12.94 -6.67 -12.38
N SER A 48 -14.25 -6.83 -12.61
CA SER A 48 -14.89 -8.11 -12.79
C SER A 48 -14.40 -8.77 -14.08
N VAL A 49 -13.83 -9.95 -13.95
CA VAL A 49 -13.74 -10.91 -15.04
C VAL A 49 -14.82 -11.97 -14.80
N ASP A 50 -15.57 -12.24 -15.84
CA ASP A 50 -16.71 -13.16 -15.95
C ASP A 50 -16.57 -14.48 -15.20
N ALA A 51 -17.64 -14.87 -14.50
CA ALA A 51 -17.98 -16.26 -14.23
C ALA A 51 -19.51 -16.43 -14.22
N PRO A 52 -20.06 -17.57 -14.69
CA PRO A 52 -21.45 -17.71 -15.05
C PRO A 52 -22.40 -17.95 -13.87
N ASP A 53 -23.60 -17.50 -14.10
CA ASP A 53 -24.89 -17.60 -13.45
C ASP A 53 -25.14 -18.89 -12.62
N VAL A 54 -25.42 -18.73 -11.31
CA VAL A 54 -26.30 -19.63 -10.54
C VAL A 54 -27.09 -18.81 -9.53
N ALA A 55 -28.41 -18.88 -9.63
CA ALA A 55 -29.42 -18.17 -8.85
C ALA A 55 -29.72 -18.81 -7.47
N PRO A 56 -30.74 -18.35 -6.68
CA PRO A 56 -30.54 -17.52 -5.49
C PRO A 56 -30.91 -18.25 -4.18
N GLY A 57 -30.33 -17.83 -3.08
CA GLY A 57 -30.78 -18.30 -1.77
C GLY A 57 -30.00 -17.73 -0.58
N GLY A 58 -30.64 -16.86 0.18
CA GLY A 58 -30.31 -16.61 1.56
C GLY A 58 -29.31 -15.49 1.83
N GLY A 59 -29.88 -14.31 2.17
CA GLY A 59 -29.12 -13.15 2.60
C GLY A 59 -28.29 -13.41 3.87
N VAL A 60 -26.98 -13.35 3.69
CA VAL A 60 -26.04 -13.04 4.77
C VAL A 60 -25.30 -11.80 4.29
N SER A 61 -25.58 -10.67 4.93
CA SER A 61 -24.82 -9.45 4.74
C SER A 61 -23.36 -9.78 5.01
N PRO A 62 -22.43 -9.59 4.07
CA PRO A 62 -21.02 -9.80 4.38
C PRO A 62 -20.63 -8.78 5.44
N ALA A 63 -20.14 -9.26 6.58
CA ALA A 63 -19.50 -8.42 7.56
C ALA A 63 -18.41 -7.59 6.86
N PRO A 64 -18.20 -6.32 7.24
CA PRO A 64 -17.19 -5.48 6.62
C PRO A 64 -15.86 -6.23 6.67
N ALA A 65 -15.24 -6.44 5.50
CA ALA A 65 -13.95 -7.13 5.41
C ALA A 65 -12.95 -6.32 6.26
N THR A 66 -12.64 -6.83 7.43
CA THR A 66 -11.64 -6.23 8.31
C THR A 66 -10.29 -6.52 7.68
N TYR A 67 -9.77 -5.56 6.92
CA TYR A 67 -8.42 -5.66 6.38
C TYR A 67 -7.43 -5.78 7.53
N LYS A 68 -6.71 -6.89 7.56
CA LYS A 68 -5.64 -7.12 8.52
C LYS A 68 -4.52 -6.11 8.35
N THR A 69 -3.82 -5.81 9.42
CA THR A 69 -2.62 -4.97 9.37
C THR A 69 -1.44 -5.74 8.76
N VAL A 70 -0.42 -5.04 8.29
CA VAL A 70 0.80 -5.69 7.77
C VAL A 70 1.48 -6.57 8.83
N THR A 71 1.39 -6.19 10.10
CA THR A 71 1.92 -6.99 11.21
C THR A 71 1.16 -8.31 11.36
N GLU A 72 -0.17 -8.27 11.31
CA GLU A 72 -1.00 -9.48 11.36
C GLU A 72 -0.77 -10.38 10.13
N TYR A 73 -0.54 -9.77 8.95
CA TYR A 73 -0.17 -10.53 7.76
C TYR A 73 1.19 -11.21 7.91
N LEU A 74 2.20 -10.51 8.46
CA LEU A 74 3.50 -11.09 8.75
C LEU A 74 3.40 -12.24 9.76
N GLU A 75 2.68 -12.06 10.86
CA GLU A 75 2.49 -13.09 11.89
C GLU A 75 1.85 -14.36 11.33
N GLN A 76 0.89 -14.22 10.42
CA GLN A 76 0.16 -15.32 9.79
C GLN A 76 0.85 -15.86 8.52
N SER A 77 1.97 -15.27 8.11
CA SER A 77 2.71 -15.67 6.93
C SER A 77 3.43 -17.02 7.14
N PRO A 78 3.59 -17.79 6.06
CA PRO A 78 4.47 -18.96 6.05
C PRO A 78 5.90 -18.58 6.49
N PRO A 79 6.67 -19.51 7.09
CA PRO A 79 8.04 -19.25 7.53
C PRO A 79 8.91 -18.66 6.42
N GLU A 80 8.84 -19.20 5.21
CA GLU A 80 9.64 -18.73 4.07
C GLU A 80 9.40 -17.25 3.77
N LEU A 81 8.15 -16.78 3.86
CA LEU A 81 7.81 -15.38 3.59
C LEU A 81 8.36 -14.44 4.68
N LYS A 82 8.40 -14.93 5.92
CA LYS A 82 9.03 -14.22 7.05
C LYS A 82 10.54 -14.14 6.89
N ASP A 83 11.14 -15.23 6.42
CA ASP A 83 12.60 -15.31 6.16
C ASP A 83 12.98 -14.30 5.06
N TRP A 84 12.22 -14.25 3.94
CA TRP A 84 12.47 -13.25 2.88
C TRP A 84 12.28 -11.83 3.35
N PHE A 85 11.26 -11.59 4.20
CA PHE A 85 11.06 -10.26 4.78
C PHE A 85 12.20 -9.88 5.73
N GLY A 86 12.67 -10.83 6.55
CA GLY A 86 13.81 -10.62 7.45
C GLY A 86 15.10 -10.33 6.70
N GLU A 87 15.41 -11.13 5.66
CA GLU A 87 16.58 -10.90 4.80
C GLU A 87 16.53 -9.53 4.10
N LEU A 88 15.36 -9.14 3.61
CA LEU A 88 15.17 -7.82 3.03
C LEU A 88 15.36 -6.71 4.07
N ASP A 89 14.79 -6.85 5.28
CA ASP A 89 14.91 -5.87 6.37
C ASP A 89 16.36 -5.68 6.79
N ASP A 90 17.09 -6.78 6.98
CA ASP A 90 18.52 -6.77 7.34
C ASP A 90 19.36 -6.09 6.24
N TYR A 91 19.11 -6.43 4.97
CA TYR A 91 19.79 -5.79 3.85
C TYR A 91 19.53 -4.29 3.79
N VAL A 92 18.27 -3.88 3.89
CA VAL A 92 17.87 -2.46 3.81
C VAL A 92 18.48 -1.65 4.96
N ARG A 93 18.51 -2.20 6.17
CA ARG A 93 19.16 -1.55 7.33
C ARG A 93 20.67 -1.44 7.18
N ALA A 94 21.28 -2.36 6.46
CA ALA A 94 22.71 -2.33 6.19
C ALA A 94 23.11 -1.29 5.12
N LEU A 95 22.17 -0.72 4.37
CA LEU A 95 22.45 0.29 3.35
C LEU A 95 22.96 1.61 3.95
N GLY A 96 22.54 1.96 5.17
CA GLY A 96 23.00 3.18 5.84
C GLY A 96 22.37 3.39 7.20
N ASP A 97 23.08 4.11 8.06
CA ASP A 97 22.63 4.44 9.44
C ASP A 97 21.47 5.46 9.46
N ASP A 98 21.20 6.10 8.33
CA ASP A 98 20.12 7.07 8.15
C ASP A 98 18.78 6.41 7.73
N VAL A 99 18.77 5.09 7.55
CA VAL A 99 17.56 4.33 7.22
C VAL A 99 16.67 4.21 8.46
N THR A 100 15.43 4.66 8.32
CA THR A 100 14.40 4.49 9.33
C THR A 100 13.23 3.66 8.79
N GLN A 101 12.75 2.73 9.61
CA GLN A 101 11.57 1.92 9.29
C GLN A 101 10.32 2.49 9.96
N LYS A 102 9.22 2.52 9.22
CA LYS A 102 7.89 2.87 9.75
C LYS A 102 6.88 1.81 9.34
N THR A 103 6.30 1.13 10.30
CA THR A 103 5.20 0.20 10.07
C THR A 103 3.88 0.98 10.00
N LEU A 104 3.19 0.87 8.87
CA LEU A 104 1.87 1.43 8.63
C LEU A 104 0.82 0.31 8.63
N LYS A 105 -0.44 0.67 8.47
CA LYS A 105 -1.53 -0.31 8.55
C LYS A 105 -1.41 -1.43 7.51
N TYR A 106 -1.03 -1.12 6.29
CA TYR A 106 -1.04 -2.06 5.16
C TYR A 106 0.33 -2.36 4.58
N TYR A 107 1.36 -1.61 4.94
CA TYR A 107 2.72 -1.78 4.43
C TYR A 107 3.76 -1.31 5.43
N VAL A 108 5.00 -1.75 5.23
CA VAL A 108 6.18 -1.25 5.93
C VAL A 108 6.92 -0.29 4.99
N ALA A 109 7.23 0.92 5.46
CA ALA A 109 8.00 1.89 4.71
C ALA A 109 9.42 2.01 5.28
N TYR A 110 10.40 2.03 4.40
CA TYR A 110 11.79 2.39 4.69
C TYR A 110 12.10 3.73 4.06
N ARG A 111 12.71 4.61 4.85
CA ARG A 111 12.92 5.99 4.47
C ARG A 111 14.26 6.52 4.94
N ARG A 112 14.77 7.46 4.18
CA ARG A 112 15.77 8.45 4.57
C ARG A 112 15.05 9.79 4.81
N LEU A 113 15.26 10.78 3.96
CA LEU A 113 14.42 11.99 3.93
C LEU A 113 13.02 11.70 3.39
N ARG A 114 12.92 10.77 2.44
CA ARG A 114 11.66 10.30 1.82
C ARG A 114 11.61 8.78 1.84
N ASN A 115 10.43 8.22 1.58
CA ASN A 115 10.31 6.78 1.41
C ASN A 115 11.01 6.37 0.11
N PHE A 116 11.93 5.41 0.18
CA PHE A 116 12.56 4.81 -0.98
C PHE A 116 12.07 3.38 -1.24
N LEU A 117 11.53 2.72 -0.22
CA LEU A 117 10.96 1.39 -0.30
C LEU A 117 9.69 1.30 0.54
N CYS A 118 8.62 0.76 -0.05
CA CYS A 118 7.42 0.34 0.65
C CYS A 118 7.19 -1.14 0.38
N VAL A 119 6.90 -1.92 1.42
CA VAL A 119 6.74 -3.38 1.35
C VAL A 119 5.35 -3.77 1.78
N GLU A 120 4.59 -4.40 0.88
CA GLU A 120 3.34 -5.10 1.18
C GLU A 120 3.60 -6.59 1.36
N VAL A 121 2.92 -7.20 2.31
CA VAL A 121 2.99 -8.64 2.58
C VAL A 121 1.69 -9.28 2.13
N LEU A 122 1.78 -10.23 1.20
CA LEU A 122 0.64 -10.95 0.61
C LEU A 122 0.72 -12.46 0.92
N PRO A 123 0.31 -12.90 2.13
CA PRO A 123 0.47 -14.30 2.55
C PRO A 123 -0.25 -15.30 1.65
N ALA A 124 -1.46 -14.94 1.16
CA ALA A 124 -2.25 -15.79 0.27
C ALA A 124 -1.55 -16.09 -1.06
N ARG A 125 -0.70 -15.16 -1.53
CA ARG A 125 0.10 -15.30 -2.75
C ARG A 125 1.51 -15.79 -2.48
N ARG A 126 1.92 -15.93 -1.22
CA ARG A 126 3.30 -16.18 -0.78
C ARG A 126 4.26 -15.19 -1.44
N GLN A 127 3.95 -13.91 -1.35
CA GLN A 127 4.64 -12.85 -2.09
C GLN A 127 4.85 -11.63 -1.21
N LEU A 128 6.03 -10.99 -1.34
CA LEU A 128 6.24 -9.60 -0.96
C LEU A 128 6.12 -8.74 -2.22
N THR A 129 5.44 -7.62 -2.11
CA THR A 129 5.40 -6.61 -3.16
C THR A 129 6.16 -5.38 -2.70
N LEU A 130 7.19 -5.04 -3.42
CA LEU A 130 8.06 -3.90 -3.15
C LEU A 130 7.69 -2.76 -4.08
N TYR A 131 7.51 -1.56 -3.56
CA TYR A 131 7.36 -0.33 -4.34
C TYR A 131 8.60 0.53 -4.14
N LEU A 132 9.33 0.77 -5.23
CA LEU A 132 10.63 1.41 -5.25
C LEU A 132 10.55 2.78 -5.93
N LYS A 133 11.32 3.74 -5.43
CA LYS A 133 11.47 5.06 -6.04
C LYS A 133 12.55 5.03 -7.12
N VAL A 134 12.31 4.24 -8.14
CA VAL A 134 13.16 4.07 -9.32
C VAL A 134 12.34 4.39 -10.55
N ASN A 135 12.92 5.15 -11.50
CA ASN A 135 12.25 5.43 -12.76
C ASN A 135 12.13 4.15 -13.61
N PRO A 136 10.89 3.67 -13.88
CA PRO A 136 10.68 2.44 -14.66
C PRO A 136 11.26 2.47 -16.08
N ASP A 137 11.41 3.67 -16.68
CA ASP A 137 11.97 3.83 -18.03
C ASP A 137 13.48 3.50 -18.09
N THR A 138 14.13 3.35 -16.93
CA THR A 138 15.56 3.05 -16.80
C THR A 138 15.84 1.62 -16.34
N VAL A 139 14.82 0.79 -16.31
CA VAL A 139 14.87 -0.62 -15.88
C VAL A 139 14.23 -1.49 -16.94
N ASP A 140 14.83 -2.63 -17.22
CA ASP A 140 14.19 -3.65 -18.04
C ASP A 140 13.01 -4.25 -17.27
N LEU A 141 11.80 -4.00 -17.76
CA LEU A 141 10.59 -4.53 -17.13
C LEU A 141 10.44 -6.01 -17.50
N ILE A 142 10.39 -6.86 -16.49
CA ILE A 142 10.26 -8.32 -16.62
C ILE A 142 8.85 -8.70 -16.16
N GLU A 143 8.08 -9.32 -17.07
CA GLU A 143 6.73 -9.79 -16.78
C GLU A 143 6.71 -10.73 -15.56
N GLY A 144 5.78 -10.49 -14.63
CA GLY A 144 5.68 -11.26 -13.40
C GLY A 144 6.65 -10.85 -12.30
N PHE A 145 7.71 -10.07 -12.57
CA PHE A 145 8.69 -9.63 -11.59
C PHE A 145 8.67 -8.10 -11.39
N THR A 146 8.80 -7.31 -12.46
CA THR A 146 8.81 -5.84 -12.37
C THR A 146 7.67 -5.22 -13.18
N ARG A 147 7.10 -4.12 -12.68
CA ARG A 147 6.00 -3.41 -13.34
C ARG A 147 6.07 -1.91 -13.08
N ASP A 148 5.81 -1.10 -14.11
CA ASP A 148 5.56 0.34 -13.97
C ASP A 148 4.21 0.57 -13.30
N VAL A 149 4.21 1.30 -12.17
CA VAL A 149 3.02 1.58 -11.39
C VAL A 149 2.73 3.07 -11.23
N ARG A 150 3.38 3.94 -12.01
CA ARG A 150 3.17 5.39 -11.99
C ARG A 150 1.71 5.80 -12.19
N GLN A 151 0.95 5.01 -12.94
CA GLN A 151 -0.48 5.24 -13.24
C GLN A 151 -1.41 4.28 -12.50
N ILE A 152 -0.89 3.48 -11.57
CA ILE A 152 -1.65 2.47 -10.83
C ILE A 152 -1.68 2.84 -9.35
N GLY A 153 -2.89 2.88 -8.77
CA GLY A 153 -3.03 3.11 -7.34
C GLY A 153 -2.52 1.92 -6.52
N HIS A 154 -1.70 2.19 -5.51
CA HIS A 154 -1.15 1.20 -4.59
C HIS A 154 -0.92 1.81 -3.20
N PHE A 155 -0.68 0.97 -2.19
CA PHE A 155 -0.30 1.45 -0.86
C PHE A 155 1.18 1.86 -0.83
N GLY A 156 1.46 2.98 -0.17
CA GLY A 156 2.82 3.50 -0.11
C GLY A 156 3.19 4.40 -1.29
N THR A 157 4.48 4.56 -1.50
CA THR A 157 5.05 5.40 -2.57
C THR A 157 6.10 4.62 -3.33
N GLY A 158 6.15 4.80 -4.64
CA GLY A 158 7.09 4.17 -5.55
C GLY A 158 6.55 4.20 -6.98
N ASP A 159 7.43 4.17 -7.95
CA ASP A 159 7.09 4.22 -9.38
C ASP A 159 7.28 2.84 -10.03
N LEU A 160 8.11 1.99 -9.41
CA LEU A 160 8.41 0.62 -9.83
C LEU A 160 7.91 -0.40 -8.80
N GLU A 161 7.05 -1.33 -9.23
CA GLU A 161 6.65 -2.50 -8.44
C GLU A 161 7.60 -3.65 -8.72
N VAL A 162 8.06 -4.33 -7.66
CA VAL A 162 8.87 -5.56 -7.76
C VAL A 162 8.23 -6.64 -6.90
N ARG A 163 8.06 -7.84 -7.47
CA ARG A 163 7.43 -8.98 -6.81
C ARG A 163 8.46 -10.00 -6.39
N VAL A 164 8.48 -10.30 -5.10
CA VAL A 164 9.36 -11.30 -4.51
C VAL A 164 8.52 -12.50 -4.08
N SER A 165 8.75 -13.64 -4.72
CA SER A 165 8.05 -14.91 -4.48
C SER A 165 8.99 -16.08 -4.24
N GLY A 166 10.28 -15.80 -3.98
CA GLY A 166 11.30 -16.77 -3.71
C GLY A 166 12.67 -16.13 -3.53
N PRO A 167 13.67 -16.90 -3.10
CA PRO A 167 15.02 -16.39 -2.84
C PRO A 167 15.68 -15.79 -4.08
N ASP A 168 15.47 -16.40 -5.26
CA ASP A 168 16.04 -15.90 -6.52
C ASP A 168 15.45 -14.53 -6.89
N SER A 169 14.13 -14.35 -6.72
CA SER A 169 13.48 -13.07 -6.98
C SER A 169 13.87 -12.03 -5.93
N LEU A 170 14.13 -12.42 -4.69
CA LEU A 170 14.67 -11.53 -3.67
C LEU A 170 16.07 -11.06 -4.07
N ALA A 171 16.97 -11.99 -4.39
CA ALA A 171 18.33 -11.64 -4.83
C ALA A 171 18.34 -10.68 -6.03
N GLN A 172 17.43 -10.84 -6.99
CA GLN A 172 17.27 -9.93 -8.13
C GLN A 172 16.67 -8.57 -7.74
N ALA A 173 15.87 -8.50 -6.67
CA ALA A 173 15.28 -7.27 -6.19
C ALA A 173 16.27 -6.39 -5.42
N LEU A 174 17.25 -6.96 -4.70
CA LEU A 174 18.19 -6.21 -3.85
C LEU A 174 18.95 -5.10 -4.59
N PRO A 175 19.48 -5.30 -5.82
CA PRO A 175 20.12 -4.23 -6.57
C PRO A 175 19.17 -3.05 -6.90
N LEU A 176 17.89 -3.33 -7.16
CA LEU A 176 16.88 -2.31 -7.39
C LEU A 176 16.53 -1.54 -6.12
N VAL A 177 16.52 -2.23 -4.97
CA VAL A 177 16.34 -1.63 -3.64
C VAL A 177 17.51 -0.70 -3.32
N GLN A 178 18.75 -1.13 -3.53
CA GLN A 178 19.94 -0.30 -3.36
C GLN A 178 19.86 0.94 -4.24
N ARG A 179 19.53 0.79 -5.51
CA ARG A 179 19.37 1.90 -6.43
C ARG A 179 18.31 2.90 -5.95
N SER A 180 17.17 2.41 -5.46
CA SER A 180 16.11 3.26 -4.90
C SER A 180 16.58 4.04 -3.67
N TYR A 181 17.44 3.43 -2.84
CA TYR A 181 18.11 4.09 -1.72
C TYR A 181 19.05 5.20 -2.18
N GLU A 182 19.87 4.97 -3.21
CA GLU A 182 20.84 5.92 -3.73
C GLU A 182 20.18 7.13 -4.43
N GLU A 183 19.01 6.92 -5.07
CA GLU A 183 18.25 7.94 -5.78
C GLU A 183 17.27 8.74 -4.88
N SER A 184 17.17 8.44 -3.57
CA SER A 184 16.18 9.00 -2.62
C SER A 184 16.63 10.23 -1.83
#